data_e9b0cf2ac4c12e01f5fb53016f953d16
#
_entry.id   e9b0cf2ac4c12e01f5fb53016f953d16
#
_cell.length_a   1.000
_cell.length_b   1.000
_cell.length_c   1.000
_cell.angle_alpha   90.00
_cell.angle_beta   90.00
_cell.angle_gamma   90.00
#
_symmetry.space_group_name_H-M   'P 1'
#
loop_
_entity.id
_entity.type
_entity.pdbx_description
1 polymer ?
#
loop_
_entity_poly.entity_id
_entity_poly.type
_entity_poly.pdbx_seq_one_letter_code
_entity_poly.pdbx_strand_id
1 'polypeptide(L)'
;MGAPTDEGSPFMPGSRLGSRSIREHSLRFGNDGYFDHDSDKVFLKYELENNRIVDVGDADVIPADVEGTFKNITNLTRMVLNSGAIPVVLGGDHAITFPVVRAYNTPLHVIHFDAHIDYSPFIHGYKYTNSHAFRHIHHMDHVKSLTQVGIRSVRNKKSQIEDSENDGNRVIGMKEFYEIGPNGMSTLVPKEAPVYVSIDIDVLDLPLVPGCVSAEPNGMTYAELRDSLSVLAQHANIIGFDLVEVNPQLDVGTGITSYMGAHTIMEFMGQICDQPRWVTKRGK
;
A
#
# COMPACT_ATOMS: atom_id res chain seq x y z
N MET A 1 -4.17 1.12 11.26
CA MET A 1 -4.20 -0.25 11.80
C MET A 1 -3.01 -1.05 11.30
N GLY A 2 -2.49 -2.00 12.10
CA GLY A 2 -1.42 -2.89 11.65
C GLY A 2 -1.94 -4.28 11.26
N ALA A 3 -1.22 -4.95 10.35
CA ALA A 3 -1.41 -6.35 9.97
C ALA A 3 -0.07 -7.10 10.10
N PRO A 4 0.40 -7.37 11.35
CA PRO A 4 1.77 -7.81 11.65
C PRO A 4 1.99 -9.30 11.37
N THR A 5 1.78 -9.75 10.14
CA THR A 5 2.01 -11.13 9.70
C THR A 5 2.95 -11.19 8.49
N ASP A 6 3.80 -12.21 8.42
CA ASP A 6 4.70 -12.48 7.30
C ASP A 6 4.83 -13.99 7.04
N GLU A 7 3.79 -14.74 7.39
CA GLU A 7 3.73 -16.18 7.12
C GLU A 7 3.64 -16.48 5.62
N GLY A 8 3.28 -15.48 4.81
CA GLY A 8 3.30 -15.53 3.35
C GLY A 8 4.67 -15.30 2.71
N SER A 9 5.68 -14.87 3.46
CA SER A 9 7.03 -14.59 2.95
C SER A 9 7.88 -15.86 2.90
N PRO A 10 8.24 -16.37 1.72
CA PRO A 10 8.89 -17.69 1.62
C PRO A 10 10.39 -17.67 1.91
N PHE A 11 11.04 -16.51 2.01
CA PHE A 11 12.50 -16.42 2.13
C PHE A 11 12.95 -15.99 3.52
N MET A 12 12.79 -14.74 3.91
CA MET A 12 13.23 -14.23 5.20
C MET A 12 12.06 -13.56 5.94
N PRO A 13 11.73 -14.02 7.15
CA PRO A 13 10.71 -13.36 7.97
C PRO A 13 11.23 -12.03 8.52
N GLY A 14 10.34 -11.18 9.02
CA GLY A 14 10.67 -9.94 9.72
C GLY A 14 9.75 -8.78 9.34
N SER A 15 9.06 -8.83 8.22
CA SER A 15 8.09 -7.79 7.83
C SER A 15 6.88 -7.73 8.79
N ARG A 16 6.62 -8.78 9.58
CA ARG A 16 5.67 -8.73 10.72
C ARG A 16 6.01 -7.65 11.75
N LEU A 17 7.23 -7.17 11.80
CA LEU A 17 7.67 -6.08 12.66
C LEU A 17 7.55 -4.70 11.98
N GLY A 18 7.19 -4.66 10.71
CA GLY A 18 7.09 -3.44 9.90
C GLY A 18 6.08 -2.45 10.47
N SER A 19 4.88 -2.92 10.81
CA SER A 19 3.84 -2.06 11.40
C SER A 19 4.30 -1.37 12.68
N ARG A 20 5.02 -2.07 13.56
CA ARG A 20 5.61 -1.51 14.77
C ARG A 20 6.68 -0.48 14.45
N SER A 21 7.62 -0.81 13.58
CA SER A 21 8.73 0.06 13.22
C SER A 21 8.27 1.34 12.53
N ILE A 22 7.30 1.25 11.63
CA ILE A 22 6.68 2.42 11.00
C ILE A 22 6.05 3.36 12.04
N ARG A 23 5.33 2.82 13.06
CA ARG A 23 4.79 3.62 14.16
C ARG A 23 5.89 4.31 14.97
N GLU A 24 6.96 3.60 15.32
CA GLU A 24 8.10 4.16 16.03
C GLU A 24 8.72 5.33 15.24
N HIS A 25 8.89 5.19 13.93
CA HIS A 25 9.39 6.26 13.08
C HIS A 25 8.39 7.40 12.87
N SER A 26 7.09 7.14 12.94
CA SER A 26 6.06 8.18 12.83
C SER A 26 6.11 9.19 14.01
N LEU A 27 6.68 8.82 15.15
CA LEU A 27 6.90 9.72 16.29
C LEU A 27 7.88 10.87 15.98
N ARG A 28 8.61 10.81 14.87
CA ARG A 28 9.49 11.88 14.39
C ARG A 28 8.74 13.04 13.73
N PHE A 29 7.47 12.84 13.37
CA PHE A 29 6.60 13.89 12.83
C PHE A 29 5.87 14.58 14.00
N GLY A 30 5.71 15.91 13.89
CA GLY A 30 5.04 16.69 14.92
C GLY A 30 3.53 16.48 14.96
N ASN A 31 2.90 16.89 16.06
CA ASN A 31 1.44 16.83 16.20
C ASN A 31 0.72 18.00 15.53
N ASP A 32 1.46 18.93 14.95
CA ASP A 32 0.98 20.13 14.24
C ASP A 32 0.97 19.96 12.71
N GLY A 33 1.13 18.72 12.24
CA GLY A 33 1.22 18.39 10.83
C GLY A 33 2.65 18.50 10.28
N TYR A 34 2.78 18.53 8.97
CA TYR A 34 4.06 18.75 8.31
C TYR A 34 3.95 19.89 7.29
N PHE A 35 5.02 20.69 7.20
CA PHE A 35 5.13 21.75 6.22
C PHE A 35 5.81 21.22 4.96
N ASP A 36 5.13 21.37 3.83
CA ASP A 36 5.70 21.11 2.52
C ASP A 36 6.16 22.44 1.90
N HIS A 37 7.46 22.52 1.70
CA HIS A 37 8.13 23.74 1.22
C HIS A 37 7.77 24.04 -0.25
N ASP A 38 7.57 23.00 -1.07
CA ASP A 38 7.33 23.17 -2.51
C ASP A 38 5.93 23.72 -2.80
N SER A 39 4.94 23.30 -2.03
CA SER A 39 3.56 23.80 -2.14
C SER A 39 3.24 24.96 -1.20
N ASP A 40 4.15 25.33 -0.29
CA ASP A 40 3.95 26.33 0.78
C ASP A 40 2.71 26.03 1.64
N LYS A 41 2.51 24.75 1.97
CA LYS A 41 1.34 24.27 2.73
C LYS A 41 1.71 23.48 3.97
N VAL A 42 0.86 23.57 4.98
CA VAL A 42 0.87 22.67 6.13
C VAL A 42 -0.22 21.62 5.95
N PHE A 43 0.19 20.36 5.87
CA PHE A 43 -0.71 19.20 5.76
C PHE A 43 -0.97 18.56 7.12
N LEU A 44 -2.10 17.88 7.27
CA LEU A 44 -2.53 17.09 8.42
C LEU A 44 -2.71 17.85 9.74
N LYS A 45 -2.46 19.17 9.80
CA LYS A 45 -2.60 19.94 11.03
C LYS A 45 -4.01 19.81 11.61
N TYR A 46 -5.03 20.04 10.79
CA TYR A 46 -6.42 19.94 11.23
C TYR A 46 -6.77 18.52 11.72
N GLU A 47 -6.33 17.51 10.96
CA GLU A 47 -6.64 16.10 11.25
C GLU A 47 -6.01 15.64 12.56
N LEU A 48 -4.77 16.04 12.84
CA LEU A 48 -4.06 15.72 14.09
C LEU A 48 -4.63 16.49 15.29
N GLU A 49 -4.84 17.80 15.17
CA GLU A 49 -5.41 18.64 16.25
C GLU A 49 -6.84 18.22 16.64
N ASN A 50 -7.59 17.63 15.70
CA ASN A 50 -8.97 17.20 15.91
C ASN A 50 -9.17 15.69 16.05
N ASN A 51 -8.10 14.92 16.29
CA ASN A 51 -8.12 13.46 16.46
C ASN A 51 -8.84 12.74 15.30
N ARG A 52 -8.65 13.20 14.06
CA ARG A 52 -9.20 12.56 12.87
C ARG A 52 -8.34 11.40 12.37
N ILE A 53 -7.10 11.32 12.84
CA ILE A 53 -6.19 10.21 12.60
C ILE A 53 -6.11 9.41 13.90
N VAL A 54 -6.54 8.15 13.84
CA VAL A 54 -6.63 7.28 15.02
C VAL A 54 -5.91 5.97 14.72
N ASP A 55 -4.99 5.57 15.59
CA ASP A 55 -4.41 4.24 15.56
C ASP A 55 -5.29 3.26 16.36
N VAL A 56 -5.85 2.29 15.68
CA VAL A 56 -6.73 1.27 16.28
C VAL A 56 -5.99 0.00 16.70
N GLY A 57 -4.66 0.03 16.67
CA GLY A 57 -3.82 -1.13 16.99
C GLY A 57 -3.68 -2.12 15.84
N ASP A 58 -3.35 -3.35 16.17
CA ASP A 58 -3.05 -4.42 15.23
C ASP A 58 -4.21 -5.44 15.15
N ALA A 59 -4.35 -6.06 13.98
CA ALA A 59 -5.18 -7.25 13.84
C ALA A 59 -4.55 -8.43 14.59
N ASP A 60 -5.38 -9.25 15.25
CA ASP A 60 -4.92 -10.44 15.96
C ASP A 60 -4.36 -11.47 14.96
N VAL A 61 -3.09 -11.83 15.14
CA VAL A 61 -2.42 -12.89 14.38
C VAL A 61 -2.57 -14.22 15.12
N ILE A 62 -3.01 -15.24 14.42
CA ILE A 62 -3.12 -16.61 14.94
C ILE A 62 -1.93 -17.42 14.40
N PRO A 63 -0.95 -17.78 15.23
CA PRO A 63 0.22 -18.53 14.77
C PRO A 63 -0.19 -19.83 14.06
N ALA A 64 0.41 -20.07 12.89
CA ALA A 64 0.14 -21.24 12.03
C ALA A 64 -1.31 -21.35 11.49
N ASP A 65 -2.11 -20.31 11.61
CA ASP A 65 -3.45 -20.21 11.01
C ASP A 65 -3.57 -18.94 10.17
N VAL A 66 -3.13 -19.03 8.92
CA VAL A 66 -3.16 -17.90 7.97
C VAL A 66 -4.61 -17.49 7.65
N GLU A 67 -5.54 -18.46 7.51
CA GLU A 67 -6.94 -18.16 7.20
C GLU A 67 -7.63 -17.44 8.37
N GLY A 68 -7.37 -17.87 9.60
CA GLY A 68 -7.85 -17.20 10.81
C GLY A 68 -7.29 -15.79 10.95
N THR A 69 -5.98 -15.62 10.72
CA THR A 69 -5.32 -14.30 10.69
C THR A 69 -5.95 -13.39 9.64
N PHE A 70 -6.14 -13.89 8.41
CA PHE A 70 -6.77 -13.11 7.34
C PHE A 70 -8.23 -12.74 7.66
N LYS A 71 -8.97 -13.60 8.36
CA LYS A 71 -10.31 -13.29 8.83
C LYS A 71 -10.28 -12.13 9.85
N ASN A 72 -9.32 -12.12 10.76
CA ASN A 72 -9.16 -11.06 11.74
C ASN A 72 -8.79 -9.73 11.06
N ILE A 73 -7.87 -9.72 10.08
CA ILE A 73 -7.55 -8.54 9.29
C ILE A 73 -8.80 -8.01 8.58
N THR A 74 -9.57 -8.89 7.91
CA THR A 74 -10.82 -8.52 7.24
C THR A 74 -11.83 -7.90 8.21
N ASN A 75 -11.99 -8.48 9.40
CA ASN A 75 -12.94 -8.00 10.41
C ASN A 75 -12.54 -6.63 10.95
N LEU A 76 -11.25 -6.44 11.29
CA LEU A 76 -10.76 -5.13 11.75
C LEU A 76 -10.92 -4.07 10.66
N THR A 77 -10.60 -4.39 9.41
CA THR A 77 -10.82 -3.48 8.28
C THR A 77 -12.31 -3.10 8.14
N ARG A 78 -13.23 -4.07 8.28
CA ARG A 78 -14.68 -3.79 8.25
C ARG A 78 -15.11 -2.89 9.40
N MET A 79 -14.54 -3.04 10.59
CA MET A 79 -14.83 -2.14 11.71
C MET A 79 -14.42 -0.70 11.38
N VAL A 80 -13.25 -0.50 10.80
CA VAL A 80 -12.78 0.81 10.33
C VAL A 80 -13.72 1.38 9.26
N LEU A 81 -14.06 0.60 8.25
CA LEU A 81 -14.98 1.02 7.18
C LEU A 81 -16.38 1.38 7.71
N ASN A 82 -16.92 0.58 8.64
CA ASN A 82 -18.23 0.80 9.24
C ASN A 82 -18.27 2.07 10.11
N SER A 83 -17.13 2.54 10.62
CA SER A 83 -17.03 3.84 11.30
C SER A 83 -17.01 5.04 10.34
N GLY A 84 -16.99 4.80 9.03
CA GLY A 84 -16.89 5.84 8.00
C GLY A 84 -15.46 6.36 7.78
N ALA A 85 -14.46 5.68 8.34
CA ALA A 85 -13.07 6.04 8.21
C ALA A 85 -12.40 5.35 7.00
N ILE A 86 -11.29 5.93 6.53
CA ILE A 86 -10.41 5.31 5.54
C ILE A 86 -9.41 4.40 6.27
N PRO A 87 -9.34 3.10 5.96
CA PRO A 87 -8.30 2.24 6.50
C PRO A 87 -6.94 2.59 5.88
N VAL A 88 -5.97 2.89 6.76
CA VAL A 88 -4.54 2.94 6.45
C VAL A 88 -3.90 1.74 7.13
N VAL A 89 -3.36 0.81 6.33
CA VAL A 89 -2.87 -0.47 6.85
C VAL A 89 -1.36 -0.52 6.80
N LEU A 90 -0.76 -0.74 7.95
CA LEU A 90 0.67 -0.93 8.11
C LEU A 90 0.95 -2.44 8.00
N GLY A 91 1.59 -2.86 6.94
CA GLY A 91 1.86 -4.26 6.70
C GLY A 91 2.95 -4.84 7.60
N GLY A 92 2.94 -6.02 7.55
CA GLY A 92 3.46 -7.30 7.21
C GLY A 92 3.91 -7.46 5.75
N ASP A 93 3.82 -8.70 5.33
CA ASP A 93 4.08 -9.06 3.95
C ASP A 93 2.92 -8.68 3.02
N HIS A 94 3.12 -8.78 1.70
CA HIS A 94 2.11 -8.35 0.72
C HIS A 94 0.85 -9.22 0.69
N ALA A 95 0.84 -10.39 1.33
CA ALA A 95 -0.36 -11.22 1.42
C ALA A 95 -1.52 -10.52 2.14
N ILE A 96 -1.22 -9.52 3.01
CA ILE A 96 -2.23 -8.82 3.82
C ILE A 96 -3.19 -7.96 2.98
N THR A 97 -2.80 -7.54 1.78
CA THR A 97 -3.66 -6.74 0.91
C THR A 97 -4.92 -7.50 0.50
N PHE A 98 -4.81 -8.81 0.28
CA PHE A 98 -5.98 -9.65 -0.03
C PHE A 98 -7.08 -9.58 1.05
N PRO A 99 -6.85 -9.89 2.34
CA PRO A 99 -7.88 -9.80 3.36
C PRO A 99 -8.38 -8.37 3.63
N VAL A 100 -7.58 -7.34 3.35
CA VAL A 100 -8.00 -5.94 3.46
C VAL A 100 -8.98 -5.59 2.35
N VAL A 101 -8.64 -5.83 1.08
CA VAL A 101 -9.53 -5.54 -0.07
C VAL A 101 -10.81 -6.37 0.02
N ARG A 102 -10.75 -7.62 0.52
CA ARG A 102 -11.93 -8.47 0.77
C ARG A 102 -12.94 -7.86 1.76
N ALA A 103 -12.52 -6.89 2.57
CA ALA A 103 -13.43 -6.25 3.52
C ALA A 103 -14.44 -5.30 2.88
N TYR A 104 -14.13 -4.79 1.69
CA TYR A 104 -15.00 -3.88 0.96
C TYR A 104 -16.20 -4.61 0.35
N ASN A 105 -17.33 -3.92 0.26
CA ASN A 105 -18.57 -4.44 -0.35
C ASN A 105 -19.11 -3.52 -1.45
N THR A 106 -18.36 -2.51 -1.83
CA THR A 106 -18.69 -1.55 -2.89
C THR A 106 -17.68 -1.66 -4.03
N PRO A 107 -18.08 -1.36 -5.28
CA PRO A 107 -17.17 -1.39 -6.41
C PRO A 107 -15.96 -0.48 -6.18
N LEU A 108 -14.77 -0.98 -6.50
CA LEU A 108 -13.51 -0.24 -6.38
C LEU A 108 -12.52 -0.63 -7.47
N HIS A 109 -11.53 0.22 -7.68
CA HIS A 109 -10.35 -0.04 -8.50
C HIS A 109 -9.14 -0.25 -7.58
N VAL A 110 -8.19 -1.07 -8.00
CA VAL A 110 -6.96 -1.33 -7.24
C VAL A 110 -5.77 -0.84 -8.06
N ILE A 111 -4.93 -0.02 -7.43
CA ILE A 111 -3.61 0.37 -7.93
C ILE A 111 -2.56 -0.26 -7.03
N HIS A 112 -1.67 -1.03 -7.63
CA HIS A 112 -0.61 -1.77 -6.98
C HIS A 112 0.75 -1.22 -7.41
N PHE A 113 1.52 -0.67 -6.48
CA PHE A 113 2.90 -0.21 -6.67
C PHE A 113 3.86 -1.26 -6.13
N ASP A 114 4.72 -1.84 -7.00
CA ASP A 114 5.57 -2.98 -6.64
C ASP A 114 6.65 -3.22 -7.70
N ALA A 115 7.75 -3.84 -7.32
CA ALA A 115 8.70 -4.45 -8.25
C ALA A 115 8.19 -5.79 -8.80
N HIS A 116 7.31 -6.46 -8.05
CA HIS A 116 6.81 -7.82 -8.30
C HIS A 116 5.37 -7.80 -8.82
N ILE A 117 5.02 -8.85 -9.57
CA ILE A 117 3.65 -8.98 -10.11
C ILE A 117 2.65 -9.52 -9.08
N ASP A 118 3.10 -10.29 -8.12
CA ASP A 118 2.32 -10.94 -7.06
C ASP A 118 1.02 -11.63 -7.56
N TYR A 119 1.14 -12.24 -8.75
CA TYR A 119 0.06 -12.88 -9.48
C TYR A 119 0.32 -14.37 -9.72
N SER A 120 0.90 -15.06 -8.72
CA SER A 120 1.22 -16.48 -8.80
C SER A 120 -0.03 -17.35 -8.94
N PRO A 121 0.02 -18.43 -9.72
CA PRO A 121 -1.09 -19.39 -9.82
C PRO A 121 -1.26 -20.18 -8.52
N PHE A 122 -2.51 -20.56 -8.21
CA PHE A 122 -2.82 -21.41 -7.05
C PHE A 122 -2.49 -22.88 -7.38
N ILE A 123 -1.27 -23.31 -7.03
CA ILE A 123 -0.77 -24.65 -7.31
C ILE A 123 -0.22 -25.30 -6.03
N HIS A 124 -0.28 -26.62 -5.96
CA HIS A 124 0.25 -27.41 -4.83
C HIS A 124 -0.27 -26.99 -3.45
N GLY A 125 -1.48 -26.40 -3.36
CA GLY A 125 -2.05 -25.89 -2.12
C GLY A 125 -1.54 -24.52 -1.69
N TYR A 126 -0.56 -23.94 -2.38
CA TYR A 126 -0.08 -22.57 -2.13
C TYR A 126 -1.06 -21.55 -2.72
N LYS A 127 -1.62 -20.71 -1.86
CA LYS A 127 -2.61 -19.70 -2.25
C LYS A 127 -2.60 -18.44 -1.36
N TYR A 128 -1.84 -18.44 -0.27
CA TYR A 128 -1.86 -17.36 0.72
C TYR A 128 -0.46 -16.79 1.01
N THR A 129 0.46 -16.87 0.05
CA THR A 129 1.74 -16.19 0.15
C THR A 129 1.65 -14.76 -0.40
N ASN A 130 2.64 -13.93 -0.12
CA ASN A 130 2.78 -12.59 -0.67
C ASN A 130 2.56 -12.57 -2.20
N SER A 131 3.11 -13.55 -2.91
CA SER A 131 3.01 -13.66 -4.38
C SER A 131 1.61 -14.00 -4.93
N HIS A 132 0.57 -14.16 -4.09
CA HIS A 132 -0.78 -14.55 -4.54
C HIS A 132 -1.84 -13.46 -4.35
N ALA A 133 -1.50 -12.37 -3.65
CA ALA A 133 -2.47 -11.38 -3.20
C ALA A 133 -3.33 -10.83 -4.35
N PHE A 134 -2.71 -10.42 -5.44
CA PHE A 134 -3.42 -9.76 -6.54
C PHE A 134 -4.18 -10.72 -7.45
N ARG A 135 -3.81 -12.00 -7.48
CA ARG A 135 -4.67 -13.01 -8.12
C ARG A 135 -5.97 -13.22 -7.34
N HIS A 136 -5.93 -13.24 -6.02
CA HIS A 136 -7.16 -13.26 -5.21
C HIS A 136 -8.00 -12.01 -5.41
N ILE A 137 -7.37 -10.83 -5.41
CA ILE A 137 -8.03 -9.54 -5.55
C ILE A 137 -8.74 -9.43 -6.90
N HIS A 138 -8.08 -9.84 -7.99
CA HIS A 138 -8.69 -9.84 -9.32
C HIS A 138 -10.00 -10.65 -9.37
N HIS A 139 -10.07 -11.78 -8.66
CA HIS A 139 -11.25 -12.65 -8.64
C HIS A 139 -12.41 -12.15 -7.74
N MET A 140 -12.31 -10.96 -7.15
CA MET A 140 -13.39 -10.39 -6.35
C MET A 140 -14.39 -9.61 -7.22
N ASP A 141 -15.68 -9.91 -7.12
CA ASP A 141 -16.75 -9.28 -7.93
C ASP A 141 -16.81 -7.76 -7.80
N HIS A 142 -16.39 -7.22 -6.65
CA HIS A 142 -16.40 -5.79 -6.39
C HIS A 142 -15.16 -5.06 -6.92
N VAL A 143 -14.09 -5.76 -7.32
CA VAL A 143 -12.92 -5.16 -7.96
C VAL A 143 -13.19 -4.97 -9.45
N LYS A 144 -13.15 -3.71 -9.90
CA LYS A 144 -13.48 -3.33 -11.28
C LYS A 144 -12.29 -3.30 -12.21
N SER A 145 -11.12 -2.99 -11.67
CA SER A 145 -9.84 -3.10 -12.38
C SER A 145 -8.69 -3.26 -11.39
N LEU A 146 -7.64 -3.89 -11.86
CA LEU A 146 -6.34 -3.96 -11.20
C LEU A 146 -5.31 -3.39 -12.16
N THR A 147 -4.53 -2.40 -11.69
CA THR A 147 -3.37 -1.86 -12.41
C THR A 147 -2.13 -2.03 -11.53
N GLN A 148 -1.09 -2.63 -12.07
CA GLN A 148 0.16 -2.95 -11.39
C GLN A 148 1.28 -2.08 -11.97
N VAL A 149 1.96 -1.29 -11.15
CA VAL A 149 2.88 -0.22 -11.57
C VAL A 149 4.25 -0.44 -10.93
N GLY A 150 5.31 -0.36 -11.74
CA GLY A 150 6.69 -0.51 -11.28
C GLY A 150 7.30 -1.89 -11.52
N ILE A 151 6.54 -2.78 -12.16
CA ILE A 151 6.89 -4.19 -12.34
C ILE A 151 8.20 -4.33 -13.12
N ARG A 152 9.24 -4.93 -12.47
CA ARG A 152 10.58 -4.99 -13.05
C ARG A 152 11.45 -6.16 -12.60
N SER A 153 11.04 -6.87 -11.53
CA SER A 153 11.86 -7.96 -10.98
C SER A 153 12.14 -9.04 -12.00
N VAL A 154 13.42 -9.44 -12.09
CA VAL A 154 13.84 -10.60 -12.92
C VAL A 154 13.33 -11.94 -12.37
N ARG A 155 12.75 -11.95 -11.15
CA ARG A 155 12.10 -13.11 -10.54
C ARG A 155 10.65 -13.29 -11.02
N ASN A 156 10.05 -12.27 -11.62
CA ASN A 156 8.73 -12.39 -12.24
C ASN A 156 8.77 -13.39 -13.38
N LYS A 157 7.92 -14.40 -13.35
CA LYS A 157 7.78 -15.33 -14.47
C LYS A 157 6.95 -14.68 -15.58
N LYS A 158 7.37 -14.86 -16.83
CA LYS A 158 6.62 -14.37 -18.00
C LYS A 158 5.15 -14.80 -17.95
N SER A 159 4.89 -16.07 -17.58
CA SER A 159 3.53 -16.60 -17.47
C SER A 159 2.66 -15.89 -16.43
N GLN A 160 3.24 -15.37 -15.34
CA GLN A 160 2.48 -14.64 -14.31
C GLN A 160 2.05 -13.26 -14.82
N ILE A 161 2.91 -12.61 -15.62
CA ILE A 161 2.59 -11.34 -16.28
C ILE A 161 1.51 -11.57 -17.34
N GLU A 162 1.72 -12.55 -18.21
CA GLU A 162 0.76 -12.93 -19.26
C GLU A 162 -0.61 -13.35 -18.66
N ASP A 163 -0.63 -14.08 -17.56
CA ASP A 163 -1.87 -14.44 -16.85
C ASP A 163 -2.60 -13.17 -16.39
N SER A 164 -1.88 -12.21 -15.75
CA SER A 164 -2.49 -10.97 -15.27
C SER A 164 -3.06 -10.14 -16.42
N GLU A 165 -2.31 -9.99 -17.52
CA GLU A 165 -2.77 -9.27 -18.71
C GLU A 165 -3.95 -9.96 -19.41
N ASN A 166 -3.93 -11.30 -19.52
CA ASN A 166 -5.01 -12.08 -20.11
C ASN A 166 -6.31 -12.02 -19.29
N ASP A 167 -6.19 -11.86 -17.97
CA ASP A 167 -7.32 -11.62 -17.07
C ASP A 167 -7.85 -10.16 -17.17
N GLY A 168 -7.23 -9.32 -18.01
CA GLY A 168 -7.65 -7.94 -18.29
C GLY A 168 -7.05 -6.89 -17.35
N ASN A 169 -6.07 -7.26 -16.53
CA ASN A 169 -5.34 -6.31 -15.69
C ASN A 169 -4.32 -5.53 -16.53
N ARG A 170 -3.97 -4.33 -16.07
CA ARG A 170 -2.92 -3.52 -16.69
C ARG A 170 -1.61 -3.69 -15.93
N VAL A 171 -0.55 -4.08 -16.62
CA VAL A 171 0.79 -4.22 -16.06
C VAL A 171 1.70 -3.16 -16.67
N ILE A 172 2.24 -2.27 -15.83
CA ILE A 172 3.11 -1.16 -16.20
C ILE A 172 4.50 -1.42 -15.63
N GLY A 173 5.44 -1.79 -16.51
CA GLY A 173 6.84 -1.91 -16.13
C GLY A 173 7.52 -0.55 -16.03
N MET A 174 8.74 -0.50 -15.46
CA MET A 174 9.45 0.76 -15.26
C MET A 174 9.72 1.52 -16.56
N LYS A 175 9.92 0.84 -17.70
CA LYS A 175 10.10 1.53 -18.99
C LYS A 175 8.87 2.34 -19.37
N GLU A 176 7.68 1.74 -19.27
CA GLU A 176 6.43 2.43 -19.57
C GLU A 176 6.16 3.52 -18.52
N PHE A 177 6.47 3.25 -17.23
CA PHE A 177 6.35 4.26 -16.18
C PHE A 177 7.17 5.51 -16.48
N TYR A 178 8.43 5.38 -16.94
CA TYR A 178 9.24 6.53 -17.34
C TYR A 178 8.69 7.30 -18.55
N GLU A 179 7.96 6.63 -19.44
CA GLU A 179 7.32 7.27 -20.59
C GLU A 179 6.10 8.10 -20.18
N ILE A 180 5.25 7.58 -19.27
CA ILE A 180 4.02 8.26 -18.83
C ILE A 180 4.24 9.20 -17.64
N GLY A 181 5.26 8.95 -16.84
CA GLY A 181 5.60 9.67 -15.63
C GLY A 181 4.50 9.64 -14.56
N PRO A 182 4.72 10.32 -13.41
CA PRO A 182 3.73 10.41 -12.34
C PRO A 182 2.36 10.92 -12.81
N ASN A 183 2.32 11.87 -13.76
CA ASN A 183 1.07 12.41 -14.31
C ASN A 183 0.22 11.35 -15.03
N GLY A 184 0.84 10.28 -15.56
CA GLY A 184 0.16 9.15 -16.17
C GLY A 184 -0.78 8.42 -15.21
N MET A 185 -0.57 8.53 -13.90
CA MET A 185 -1.43 7.89 -12.90
C MET A 185 -2.89 8.33 -12.99
N SER A 186 -3.15 9.56 -13.45
CA SER A 186 -4.51 10.05 -13.68
C SER A 186 -5.27 9.35 -14.81
N THR A 187 -4.57 8.59 -15.66
CA THR A 187 -5.18 7.85 -16.76
C THR A 187 -5.57 6.41 -16.41
N LEU A 188 -5.17 5.92 -15.23
CA LEU A 188 -5.29 4.52 -14.83
C LEU A 188 -6.70 4.15 -14.35
N VAL A 189 -7.44 5.13 -13.86
CA VAL A 189 -8.80 4.95 -13.33
C VAL A 189 -9.69 6.14 -13.73
N PRO A 190 -11.02 5.95 -13.76
CA PRO A 190 -11.92 7.09 -13.99
C PRO A 190 -11.77 8.15 -12.89
N LYS A 191 -12.01 9.42 -13.27
CA LYS A 191 -11.99 10.53 -12.31
C LYS A 191 -13.01 10.29 -11.18
N GLU A 192 -12.59 10.58 -9.93
CA GLU A 192 -13.42 10.38 -8.72
C GLU A 192 -13.82 8.92 -8.44
N ALA A 193 -13.27 7.95 -9.18
CA ALA A 193 -13.52 6.54 -8.90
C ALA A 193 -13.00 6.14 -7.53
N PRO A 194 -13.68 5.22 -6.80
CA PRO A 194 -13.17 4.65 -5.57
C PRO A 194 -11.92 3.80 -5.83
N VAL A 195 -10.78 4.17 -5.23
CA VAL A 195 -9.50 3.49 -5.44
C VAL A 195 -8.92 3.03 -4.11
N TYR A 196 -8.51 1.77 -4.06
CA TYR A 196 -7.59 1.23 -3.06
C TYR A 196 -6.18 1.22 -3.63
N VAL A 197 -5.21 1.73 -2.87
CA VAL A 197 -3.80 1.77 -3.26
C VAL A 197 -3.01 0.81 -2.38
N SER A 198 -2.29 -0.13 -2.99
CA SER A 198 -1.35 -1.00 -2.28
C SER A 198 0.07 -0.61 -2.66
N ILE A 199 0.93 -0.40 -1.66
CA ILE A 199 2.30 0.07 -1.84
C ILE A 199 3.26 -0.94 -1.22
N ASP A 200 3.92 -1.73 -2.07
CA ASP A 200 5.13 -2.41 -1.65
C ASP A 200 6.26 -1.40 -1.57
N ILE A 201 6.98 -1.40 -0.46
CA ILE A 201 8.10 -0.46 -0.28
C ILE A 201 9.19 -0.66 -1.33
N ASP A 202 9.27 -1.84 -1.95
CA ASP A 202 10.25 -2.19 -2.97
C ASP A 202 9.92 -1.65 -4.37
N VAL A 203 8.79 -0.97 -4.55
CA VAL A 203 8.57 -0.14 -5.76
C VAL A 203 9.67 0.92 -5.87
N LEU A 204 10.19 1.38 -4.73
CA LEU A 204 11.36 2.24 -4.67
C LEU A 204 12.63 1.50 -5.08
N ASP A 205 13.63 2.25 -5.57
CA ASP A 205 14.90 1.66 -5.97
C ASP A 205 15.65 1.06 -4.76
N LEU A 206 16.26 -0.10 -4.94
CA LEU A 206 16.94 -0.91 -3.93
C LEU A 206 17.79 -0.11 -2.93
N PRO A 207 18.63 0.86 -3.34
CA PRO A 207 19.45 1.63 -2.39
C PRO A 207 18.65 2.45 -1.40
N LEU A 208 17.37 2.76 -1.70
CA LEU A 208 16.51 3.57 -0.84
C LEU A 208 15.85 2.75 0.26
N VAL A 209 15.74 1.42 0.07
CA VAL A 209 14.94 0.53 0.93
C VAL A 209 15.71 -0.73 1.35
N PRO A 210 16.88 -0.59 2.00
CA PRO A 210 17.70 -1.72 2.41
C PRO A 210 16.99 -2.66 3.39
N GLY A 211 15.97 -2.21 4.08
CA GLY A 211 15.11 -2.99 4.99
C GLY A 211 13.92 -3.65 4.28
N CYS A 212 14.05 -3.99 3.01
CA CYS A 212 13.09 -4.83 2.29
C CYS A 212 13.77 -6.11 1.81
N VAL A 213 13.12 -7.26 2.04
CA VAL A 213 13.67 -8.59 1.67
C VAL A 213 13.84 -8.72 0.16
N SER A 214 12.97 -8.10 -0.59
CA SER A 214 12.78 -8.31 -2.02
C SER A 214 13.19 -7.13 -2.88
N ALA A 215 13.84 -6.11 -2.32
CA ALA A 215 14.21 -4.90 -3.04
C ALA A 215 14.97 -5.20 -4.35
N GLU A 216 14.58 -4.50 -5.42
CA GLU A 216 15.10 -4.69 -6.78
C GLU A 216 15.71 -3.39 -7.32
N PRO A 217 16.76 -3.46 -8.16
CA PRO A 217 17.35 -2.27 -8.78
C PRO A 217 16.42 -1.65 -9.85
N ASN A 218 16.73 -0.41 -10.24
CA ASN A 218 15.99 0.37 -11.24
C ASN A 218 14.52 0.62 -10.87
N GLY A 219 14.26 0.89 -9.60
CA GLY A 219 12.97 1.28 -9.08
C GLY A 219 12.68 2.78 -9.20
N MET A 220 11.56 3.18 -8.64
CA MET A 220 11.20 4.60 -8.55
C MET A 220 12.12 5.33 -7.58
N THR A 221 12.41 6.58 -7.87
CA THR A 221 12.88 7.52 -6.87
C THR A 221 11.73 7.82 -5.90
N TYR A 222 12.07 8.33 -4.71
CA TYR A 222 11.04 8.75 -3.77
C TYR A 222 10.12 9.85 -4.36
N ALA A 223 10.68 10.79 -5.11
CA ALA A 223 9.92 11.86 -5.75
C ALA A 223 8.90 11.31 -6.77
N GLU A 224 9.28 10.32 -7.58
CA GLU A 224 8.35 9.69 -8.54
C GLU A 224 7.20 8.97 -7.85
N LEU A 225 7.46 8.25 -6.75
CA LEU A 225 6.37 7.62 -5.96
C LEU A 225 5.48 8.67 -5.32
N ARG A 226 6.04 9.65 -4.61
CA ARG A 226 5.30 10.77 -3.98
C ARG A 226 4.39 11.47 -4.97
N ASP A 227 4.93 11.84 -6.13
CA ASP A 227 4.19 12.59 -7.15
C ASP A 227 3.09 11.72 -7.78
N SER A 228 3.35 10.42 -7.97
CA SER A 228 2.34 9.44 -8.43
C SER A 228 1.18 9.32 -7.45
N LEU A 229 1.47 9.21 -6.16
CA LEU A 229 0.46 9.16 -5.09
C LEU A 229 -0.33 10.48 -4.98
N SER A 230 0.34 11.62 -5.15
CA SER A 230 -0.29 12.94 -5.17
C SER A 230 -1.28 13.07 -6.33
N VAL A 231 -0.89 12.66 -7.54
CA VAL A 231 -1.76 12.66 -8.72
C VAL A 231 -2.98 11.75 -8.51
N LEU A 232 -2.79 10.56 -7.94
CA LEU A 232 -3.91 9.66 -7.62
C LEU A 232 -4.85 10.28 -6.59
N ALA A 233 -4.32 10.89 -5.51
CA ALA A 233 -5.15 11.54 -4.49
C ALA A 233 -6.00 12.68 -5.07
N GLN A 234 -5.45 13.45 -6.02
CA GLN A 234 -6.15 14.54 -6.70
C GLN A 234 -7.19 14.05 -7.71
N HIS A 235 -6.90 12.94 -8.40
CA HIS A 235 -7.73 12.44 -9.49
C HIS A 235 -8.85 11.50 -9.01
N ALA A 236 -8.55 10.60 -8.09
CA ALA A 236 -9.42 9.52 -7.64
C ALA A 236 -9.94 9.74 -6.21
N ASN A 237 -10.99 9.01 -5.83
CA ASN A 237 -11.43 8.92 -4.44
C ASN A 237 -10.66 7.79 -3.74
N ILE A 238 -9.57 8.12 -3.06
CA ILE A 238 -8.83 7.12 -2.28
C ILE A 238 -9.68 6.68 -1.09
N ILE A 239 -10.03 5.40 -1.06
CA ILE A 239 -10.90 4.79 -0.04
C ILE A 239 -10.15 3.91 0.95
N GLY A 240 -8.88 3.69 0.76
CA GLY A 240 -7.97 2.96 1.63
C GLY A 240 -6.62 2.78 0.96
N PHE A 241 -5.61 2.48 1.76
CA PHE A 241 -4.32 2.05 1.25
C PHE A 241 -3.55 1.23 2.28
N ASP A 242 -2.59 0.46 1.82
CA ASP A 242 -1.59 -0.19 2.66
C ASP A 242 -0.17 0.15 2.22
N LEU A 243 0.77 -0.07 3.13
CA LEU A 243 2.20 -0.07 2.87
C LEU A 243 2.80 -1.31 3.53
N VAL A 244 3.49 -2.13 2.72
CA VAL A 244 3.91 -3.49 3.07
C VAL A 244 5.41 -3.73 2.84
N GLU A 245 5.89 -4.90 3.24
CA GLU A 245 7.23 -5.47 3.03
C GLU A 245 8.38 -4.71 3.73
N VAL A 246 8.08 -3.80 4.66
CA VAL A 246 9.11 -3.19 5.52
C VAL A 246 9.59 -4.22 6.54
N ASN A 247 10.87 -4.61 6.45
CA ASN A 247 11.53 -5.53 7.37
C ASN A 247 12.61 -4.80 8.18
N PRO A 248 12.30 -4.34 9.41
CA PRO A 248 13.25 -3.59 10.22
C PRO A 248 14.46 -4.39 10.70
N GLN A 249 14.42 -5.72 10.64
CA GLN A 249 15.56 -6.58 11.01
C GLN A 249 16.68 -6.52 9.96
N LEU A 250 16.35 -6.20 8.71
CA LEU A 250 17.32 -6.04 7.63
C LEU A 250 17.73 -4.60 7.42
N ASP A 251 17.01 -3.66 8.06
CA ASP A 251 17.20 -2.23 7.87
C ASP A 251 18.54 -1.78 8.46
N VAL A 252 19.10 -0.70 7.93
CA VAL A 252 20.31 -0.11 8.49
C VAL A 252 20.03 0.53 9.85
N GLY A 253 21.05 0.74 10.67
CA GLY A 253 20.91 1.12 12.08
C GLY A 253 20.09 2.37 12.38
N THR A 254 19.81 3.23 11.39
CA THR A 254 18.91 4.38 11.51
C THR A 254 17.45 4.09 11.12
N GLY A 255 17.14 2.88 10.64
CA GLY A 255 15.82 2.49 10.21
C GLY A 255 15.35 3.26 8.98
N ILE A 256 16.18 3.36 7.94
CA ILE A 256 15.91 4.17 6.74
C ILE A 256 14.63 3.71 6.06
N THR A 257 14.45 2.40 5.84
CA THR A 257 13.27 1.86 5.17
C THR A 257 12.01 2.08 6.00
N SER A 258 12.09 1.85 7.30
CA SER A 258 10.99 2.09 8.23
C SER A 258 10.59 3.56 8.28
N TYR A 259 11.58 4.47 8.25
CA TYR A 259 11.33 5.90 8.15
C TYR A 259 10.71 6.28 6.81
N MET A 260 11.21 5.71 5.70
CA MET A 260 10.66 5.93 4.36
C MET A 260 9.18 5.52 4.31
N GLY A 261 8.84 4.36 4.90
CA GLY A 261 7.45 3.91 5.02
C GLY A 261 6.58 4.89 5.81
N ALA A 262 7.04 5.34 6.98
CA ALA A 262 6.32 6.32 7.79
C ALA A 262 6.15 7.67 7.03
N HIS A 263 7.17 8.12 6.34
CA HIS A 263 7.16 9.36 5.56
C HIS A 263 6.15 9.26 4.39
N THR A 264 6.18 8.16 3.62
CA THR A 264 5.24 7.91 2.53
C THR A 264 3.78 7.92 3.01
N ILE A 265 3.51 7.27 4.14
CA ILE A 265 2.17 7.24 4.73
C ILE A 265 1.70 8.64 5.12
N MET A 266 2.57 9.41 5.80
CA MET A 266 2.23 10.76 6.24
C MET A 266 1.95 11.70 5.07
N GLU A 267 2.80 11.69 4.03
CA GLU A 267 2.59 12.53 2.85
C GLU A 267 1.34 12.10 2.08
N PHE A 268 1.12 10.81 1.87
CA PHE A 268 -0.06 10.35 1.13
C PHE A 268 -1.36 10.65 1.89
N MET A 269 -1.40 10.46 3.22
CA MET A 269 -2.53 10.91 4.04
C MET A 269 -2.77 12.41 3.90
N GLY A 270 -1.70 13.23 3.91
CA GLY A 270 -1.78 14.67 3.69
C GLY A 270 -2.44 15.03 2.37
N GLN A 271 -2.01 14.40 1.29
CA GLN A 271 -2.57 14.59 -0.04
C GLN A 271 -4.04 14.16 -0.13
N ILE A 272 -4.42 13.07 0.52
CA ILE A 272 -5.82 12.61 0.59
C ILE A 272 -6.68 13.62 1.36
N CYS A 273 -6.23 14.04 2.55
CA CYS A 273 -6.99 14.93 3.44
C CYS A 273 -7.11 16.37 2.90
N ASP A 274 -6.20 16.80 2.01
CA ASP A 274 -6.26 18.12 1.35
C ASP A 274 -7.29 18.18 0.19
N GLN A 275 -7.90 17.05 -0.18
CA GLN A 275 -8.88 17.03 -1.26
C GLN A 275 -10.21 17.67 -0.83
N PRO A 276 -10.92 18.39 -1.72
CA PRO A 276 -12.18 19.09 -1.42
C PRO A 276 -13.20 18.19 -0.72
N ARG A 277 -13.28 16.92 -1.09
CA ARG A 277 -14.18 15.91 -0.48
C ARG A 277 -13.95 15.69 1.02
N TRP A 278 -12.73 15.94 1.50
CA TRP A 278 -12.36 15.83 2.91
C TRP A 278 -12.35 17.20 3.60
N VAL A 279 -11.83 18.23 2.95
CA VAL A 279 -11.80 19.61 3.48
C VAL A 279 -13.21 20.09 3.80
N THR A 280 -14.20 19.80 2.98
CA THR A 280 -15.63 20.17 3.21
C THR A 280 -16.26 19.44 4.40
N LYS A 281 -15.62 18.39 4.92
CA LYS A 281 -16.06 17.67 6.13
C LYS A 281 -15.40 18.19 7.41
N ARG A 282 -14.44 19.09 7.31
CA ARG A 282 -13.83 19.76 8.48
C ARG A 282 -14.87 20.59 9.19
N GLY A 283 -14.98 20.43 10.51
CA GLY A 283 -15.95 21.18 11.32
C GLY A 283 -17.37 20.60 11.37
N LYS A 284 -17.60 19.40 10.81
CA LYS A 284 -18.90 18.71 10.90
C LYS A 284 -18.88 17.57 11.92
#